data_a5655d22972a2fa4819bd2058d60d523
#
_entry.id   a5655d22972a2fa4819bd2058d60d523
#
_cell.length_a   1.000
_cell.length_b   1.000
_cell.length_c   1.000
_cell.angle_alpha   90.00
_cell.angle_beta   90.00
_cell.angle_gamma   90.00
#
_symmetry.space_group_name_H-M   'P 1'
#
loop_
_entity.id
_entity.type
_entity.pdbx_description
1 polymer ?
#
loop_
_entity_poly.entity_id
_entity_poly.type
_entity_poly.pdbx_seq_one_letter_code
_entity_poly.pdbx_strand_id
1 'polypeptide(L)'
;MLAELNRREWLELRKSGIGGSDAGAICGLNPFSSAIKVYQDKTSTEVSDFDNEAMRQGRDLEDYVARRFSEETGLKVRRSNVMYRSVSHPIMIADVDRMIVGEDAGLECKTASAYNADKWKDGAIPAHYAIQ
;
A
#
# COMPACT_ATOMS: atom_id res chain seq x y z
N MET A 1 4.20 23.11 4.23
CA MET A 1 3.83 22.28 3.08
C MET A 1 4.82 21.12 3.05
N LEU A 2 4.37 19.90 3.28
CA LEU A 2 5.24 18.73 3.13
C LEU A 2 5.54 18.60 1.63
N ALA A 3 6.81 18.54 1.26
CA ALA A 3 7.20 18.37 -0.13
C ALA A 3 6.70 17.00 -0.64
N GLU A 4 6.19 16.96 -1.85
CA GLU A 4 5.87 15.70 -2.50
C GLU A 4 7.16 14.89 -2.67
N LEU A 5 7.13 13.65 -2.16
CA LEU A 5 8.26 12.75 -2.26
C LEU A 5 8.41 12.27 -3.70
N ASN A 6 9.61 12.34 -4.24
CA ASN A 6 9.92 11.61 -5.46
C ASN A 6 10.07 10.10 -5.15
N ARG A 7 10.07 9.26 -6.20
CA ARG A 7 10.09 7.79 -6.03
C ARG A 7 11.29 7.30 -5.23
N ARG A 8 12.47 7.88 -5.41
CA ARG A 8 13.68 7.47 -4.69
C ARG A 8 13.58 7.82 -3.20
N GLU A 9 13.17 9.03 -2.88
CA GLU A 9 12.94 9.48 -1.51
C GLU A 9 11.89 8.61 -0.82
N TRP A 10 10.81 8.25 -1.52
CA TRP A 10 9.79 7.36 -1.02
C TRP A 10 10.34 5.94 -0.72
N LEU A 11 11.15 5.37 -1.63
CA LEU A 11 11.80 4.07 -1.42
C LEU A 11 12.77 4.10 -0.23
N GLU A 12 13.53 5.18 -0.08
CA GLU A 12 14.45 5.37 1.06
C GLU A 12 13.67 5.48 2.38
N LEU A 13 12.59 6.26 2.42
CA LEU A 13 11.73 6.40 3.60
C LEU A 13 11.06 5.08 3.98
N ARG A 14 10.65 4.27 3.03
CA ARG A 14 10.10 2.93 3.30
C ARG A 14 11.04 2.01 4.06
N LYS A 15 12.35 2.21 3.97
CA LYS A 15 13.34 1.44 4.73
C LYS A 15 13.39 1.83 6.20
N SER A 16 12.91 3.01 6.55
CA SER A 16 12.96 3.55 7.92
C SER A 16 11.89 3.01 8.86
N GLY A 17 11.01 2.15 8.38
CA GLY A 17 9.92 1.60 9.20
C GLY A 17 9.21 0.41 8.55
N ILE A 18 8.18 -0.08 9.22
CA ILE A 18 7.32 -1.17 8.78
C ILE A 18 6.04 -0.57 8.19
N GLY A 19 5.83 -0.78 6.91
CA GLY A 19 4.63 -0.36 6.20
C GLY A 19 3.53 -1.41 6.23
N GLY A 20 2.33 -1.03 5.81
CA GLY A 20 1.18 -1.94 5.75
C GLY A 20 1.44 -3.19 4.91
N SER A 21 2.06 -3.05 3.74
CA SER A 21 2.41 -4.18 2.88
C SER A 21 3.46 -5.14 3.49
N ASP A 22 4.28 -4.66 4.43
CA ASP A 22 5.25 -5.50 5.14
C ASP A 22 4.57 -6.36 6.21
N ALA A 23 3.48 -5.88 6.79
CA ALA A 23 2.79 -6.54 7.91
C ALA A 23 2.32 -7.96 7.55
N GLY A 24 1.75 -8.14 6.37
CA GLY A 24 1.32 -9.45 5.89
C GLY A 24 2.46 -10.46 5.78
N ALA A 25 3.63 -10.02 5.31
CA ALA A 25 4.82 -10.85 5.20
C ALA A 25 5.40 -11.20 6.60
N ILE A 26 5.47 -10.22 7.49
CA ILE A 26 5.98 -10.40 8.86
C ILE A 26 5.11 -11.39 9.64
N CYS A 27 3.80 -11.34 9.47
CA CYS A 27 2.85 -12.21 10.14
C CYS A 27 2.65 -13.58 9.44
N GLY A 28 3.40 -13.87 8.37
CA GLY A 28 3.30 -15.13 7.65
C GLY A 28 2.01 -15.29 6.82
N LEU A 29 1.31 -14.20 6.53
CA LEU A 29 0.05 -14.20 5.79
C LEU A 29 0.23 -13.92 4.29
N ASN A 30 1.36 -13.34 3.88
CA ASN A 30 1.62 -13.02 2.49
C ASN A 30 2.23 -14.22 1.76
N PRO A 31 1.55 -14.76 0.72
CA PRO A 31 2.07 -15.91 -0.03
C PRO A 31 3.28 -15.58 -0.90
N PHE A 32 3.59 -14.30 -1.14
CA PHE A 32 4.63 -13.84 -2.05
C PHE A 32 5.87 -13.28 -1.35
N SER A 33 5.85 -13.15 -0.03
CA SER A 33 6.94 -12.58 0.75
C SER A 33 7.00 -13.17 2.17
N SER A 34 8.12 -12.96 2.86
CA SER A 34 8.35 -13.49 4.21
C SER A 34 8.94 -12.44 5.14
N ALA A 35 8.91 -12.70 6.45
CA ALA A 35 9.55 -11.86 7.45
C ALA A 35 11.05 -11.68 7.19
N ILE A 36 11.74 -12.75 6.76
CA ILE A 36 13.17 -12.71 6.42
C ILE A 36 13.41 -11.77 5.22
N LYS A 37 12.56 -11.84 4.20
CA LYS A 37 12.66 -10.96 3.02
C LYS A 37 12.48 -9.49 3.43
N VAL A 38 11.49 -9.18 4.27
CA VAL A 38 11.28 -7.83 4.80
C VAL A 38 12.51 -7.37 5.58
N TYR A 39 13.05 -8.20 6.47
CA TYR A 39 14.25 -7.87 7.23
C TYR A 39 15.44 -7.54 6.30
N GLN A 40 15.70 -8.37 5.30
CA GLN A 40 16.77 -8.15 4.32
C GLN A 40 16.57 -6.82 3.57
N ASP A 41 15.36 -6.54 3.09
CA ASP A 41 15.05 -5.31 2.37
C ASP A 41 15.23 -4.06 3.25
N LYS A 42 14.85 -4.12 4.53
CA LYS A 42 14.96 -2.99 5.45
C LYS A 42 16.41 -2.73 5.93
N THR A 43 17.21 -3.78 6.05
CA THR A 43 18.61 -3.67 6.53
C THR A 43 19.64 -3.56 5.43
N SER A 44 19.29 -3.85 4.17
CA SER A 44 20.19 -3.67 3.01
C SER A 44 20.59 -2.20 2.85
N THR A 45 21.83 -1.96 2.45
CA THR A 45 22.32 -0.61 2.08
C THR A 45 21.78 -0.16 0.72
N GLU A 46 21.32 -1.10 -0.11
CA GLU A 46 20.79 -0.82 -1.43
C GLU A 46 19.29 -0.54 -1.37
N VAL A 47 18.83 0.40 -2.19
CA VAL A 47 17.41 0.65 -2.42
C VAL A 47 16.99 -0.19 -3.62
N SER A 48 16.19 -1.23 -3.37
CA SER A 48 15.64 -2.07 -4.43
C SER A 48 14.44 -1.37 -5.09
N ASP A 49 14.52 -1.16 -6.38
CA ASP A 49 13.40 -0.73 -7.22
C ASP A 49 12.91 -1.91 -8.08
N PHE A 50 12.73 -3.06 -7.43
CA PHE A 50 12.16 -4.24 -8.09
C PHE A 50 10.75 -3.95 -8.58
N ASP A 51 10.49 -4.29 -9.81
CA ASP A 51 9.21 -4.13 -10.47
C ASP A 51 8.85 -5.34 -11.33
N ASN A 52 7.57 -5.58 -11.51
CA ASN A 52 7.05 -6.60 -12.41
C ASN A 52 5.75 -6.12 -13.07
N GLU A 53 5.26 -6.87 -14.04
CA GLU A 53 4.07 -6.50 -14.82
C GLU A 53 2.81 -6.34 -13.92
N ALA A 54 2.62 -7.19 -12.91
CA ALA A 54 1.48 -7.07 -12.01
C ALA A 54 1.55 -5.78 -11.17
N MET A 55 2.74 -5.41 -10.69
CA MET A 55 2.96 -4.16 -9.96
C MET A 55 2.75 -2.94 -10.87
N ARG A 56 3.20 -3.01 -12.11
CA ARG A 56 2.99 -1.97 -13.11
C ARG A 56 1.50 -1.78 -13.39
N GLN A 57 0.78 -2.86 -13.68
CA GLN A 57 -0.68 -2.82 -13.90
C GLN A 57 -1.42 -2.23 -12.70
N GLY A 58 -1.02 -2.59 -11.47
CA GLY A 58 -1.58 -2.02 -10.26
C GLY A 58 -1.46 -0.50 -10.23
N ARG A 59 -0.28 0.03 -10.54
CA ARG A 59 -0.06 1.49 -10.61
C ARG A 59 -0.84 2.15 -11.74
N ASP A 60 -0.86 1.54 -12.91
CA ASP A 60 -1.55 2.10 -14.09
C ASP A 60 -3.06 2.14 -13.89
N LEU A 61 -3.62 1.18 -13.13
CA LEU A 61 -5.05 1.10 -12.85
C LEU A 61 -5.49 1.83 -11.57
N GLU A 62 -4.58 2.28 -10.74
CA GLU A 62 -4.88 2.93 -9.46
C GLU A 62 -5.82 4.13 -9.61
N ASP A 63 -5.56 5.02 -10.57
CA ASP A 63 -6.42 6.17 -10.86
C ASP A 63 -7.82 5.74 -11.33
N TYR A 64 -7.90 4.65 -12.10
CA TYR A 64 -9.17 4.10 -12.54
C TYR A 64 -9.99 3.57 -11.36
N VAL A 65 -9.37 2.78 -10.47
CA VAL A 65 -10.03 2.24 -9.27
C VAL A 65 -10.52 3.37 -8.36
N ALA A 66 -9.69 4.39 -8.11
CA ALA A 66 -10.06 5.54 -7.30
C ALA A 66 -11.24 6.32 -7.90
N ARG A 67 -11.27 6.49 -9.21
CA ARG A 67 -12.40 7.13 -9.92
C ARG A 67 -13.68 6.31 -9.79
N ARG A 68 -13.60 4.99 -9.98
CA ARG A 68 -14.76 4.10 -9.82
C ARG A 68 -15.32 4.16 -8.39
N PHE A 69 -14.47 4.20 -7.39
CA PHE A 69 -14.89 4.40 -6.00
C PHE A 69 -15.70 5.70 -5.85
N SER A 70 -15.21 6.81 -6.40
CA SER A 70 -15.90 8.10 -6.31
C SER A 70 -17.23 8.10 -7.06
N GLU A 71 -17.32 7.44 -8.23
CA GLU A 71 -18.54 7.32 -9.01
C GLU A 71 -19.63 6.53 -8.26
N GLU A 72 -19.23 5.44 -7.58
CA GLU A 72 -20.18 4.55 -6.89
C GLU A 72 -20.60 5.07 -5.51
N THR A 73 -19.72 5.76 -4.81
CA THR A 73 -19.98 6.24 -3.44
C THR A 73 -20.41 7.71 -3.36
N GLY A 74 -20.13 8.50 -4.39
CA GLY A 74 -20.29 9.95 -4.34
C GLY A 74 -19.20 10.69 -3.53
N LEU A 75 -18.26 9.96 -2.91
CA LEU A 75 -17.18 10.54 -2.12
C LEU A 75 -16.05 11.03 -3.03
N LYS A 76 -15.56 12.23 -2.75
CA LYS A 76 -14.39 12.78 -3.45
C LYS A 76 -13.11 12.27 -2.81
N VAL A 77 -12.13 11.93 -3.63
CA VAL A 77 -10.80 11.51 -3.16
C VAL A 77 -9.70 12.40 -3.75
N ARG A 78 -8.59 12.51 -3.05
CA ARG A 78 -7.38 13.21 -3.51
C ARG A 78 -6.15 12.35 -3.30
N ARG A 79 -5.14 12.50 -4.13
CA ARG A 79 -3.84 11.83 -3.94
C ARG A 79 -3.21 12.25 -2.61
N SER A 80 -2.51 11.31 -2.00
CA SER A 80 -1.69 11.54 -0.83
C SER A 80 -0.26 11.10 -1.13
N ASN A 81 0.62 12.07 -1.38
CA ASN A 81 2.04 11.81 -1.66
C ASN A 81 2.89 12.00 -0.38
N VAL A 82 2.36 11.55 0.76
CA VAL A 82 2.94 11.75 2.08
C VAL A 82 3.13 10.40 2.76
N MET A 83 4.31 10.18 3.32
CA MET A 83 4.55 9.06 4.23
C MET A 83 4.13 9.47 5.64
N TYR A 84 3.16 8.78 6.22
CA TYR A 84 2.72 8.95 7.60
C TYR A 84 3.59 8.10 8.54
N ARG A 85 3.75 8.57 9.76
CA ARG A 85 4.45 7.83 10.83
C ARG A 85 3.62 7.87 12.09
N SER A 86 3.45 6.71 12.72
CA SER A 86 2.74 6.61 13.99
C SER A 86 3.46 7.40 15.09
N VAL A 87 2.72 8.19 15.85
CA VAL A 87 3.24 8.94 17.00
C VAL A 87 3.54 7.99 18.17
N SER A 88 2.66 7.04 18.42
CA SER A 88 2.80 6.08 19.52
C SER A 88 3.78 4.93 19.21
N HIS A 89 3.91 4.56 17.95
CA HIS A 89 4.78 3.48 17.49
C HIS A 89 5.59 3.92 16.27
N PRO A 90 6.69 4.69 16.46
CA PRO A 90 7.42 5.36 15.37
C PRO A 90 8.01 4.42 14.31
N ILE A 91 8.09 3.11 14.58
CA ILE A 91 8.49 2.12 13.59
C ILE A 91 7.40 1.88 12.53
N MET A 92 6.13 2.18 12.85
CA MET A 92 5.02 2.02 11.93
C MET A 92 4.92 3.22 11.01
N ILE A 93 4.97 2.96 9.71
CA ILE A 93 4.80 3.95 8.65
C ILE A 93 3.64 3.52 7.74
N ALA A 94 3.01 4.50 7.09
CA ALA A 94 1.96 4.25 6.12
C ALA A 94 2.01 5.26 4.99
N ASP A 95 1.73 4.80 3.80
CA ASP A 95 1.33 5.61 2.66
C ASP A 95 -0.06 5.12 2.23
N VAL A 96 -0.89 6.02 1.79
CA VAL A 96 -2.24 5.71 1.32
C VAL A 96 -2.40 6.22 -0.11
N ASP A 97 -3.08 5.45 -0.96
CA ASP A 97 -3.24 5.83 -2.36
C ASP A 97 -4.06 7.12 -2.51
N ARG A 98 -5.11 7.26 -1.70
CA ARG A 98 -5.98 8.45 -1.68
C ARG A 98 -6.44 8.77 -0.27
N MET A 99 -6.70 10.05 -0.03
CA MET A 99 -7.45 10.52 1.14
C MET A 99 -8.87 10.86 0.71
N ILE A 100 -9.86 10.51 1.53
CA ILE A 100 -11.26 10.90 1.31
C ILE A 100 -11.42 12.35 1.75
N VAL A 101 -11.94 13.19 0.86
CA VAL A 101 -12.07 14.63 1.13
C VAL A 101 -13.18 14.87 2.15
N GLY A 102 -12.83 15.55 3.24
CA GLY A 102 -13.77 15.87 4.32
C GLY A 102 -13.91 14.78 5.39
N GLU A 103 -13.16 13.69 5.28
CA GLU A 103 -13.14 12.60 6.25
C GLU A 103 -11.71 12.26 6.70
N ASP A 104 -11.58 11.76 7.92
CA ASP A 104 -10.33 11.21 8.43
C ASP A 104 -10.21 9.73 8.01
N ALA A 105 -10.15 9.51 6.70
CA ALA A 105 -10.13 8.19 6.10
C ALA A 105 -9.27 8.14 4.84
N GLY A 106 -8.60 7.02 4.66
CA GLY A 106 -7.82 6.68 3.46
C GLY A 106 -8.53 5.65 2.59
N LEU A 107 -8.20 5.65 1.32
CA LEU A 107 -8.60 4.65 0.33
C LEU A 107 -7.34 3.94 -0.18
N GLU A 108 -7.34 2.63 -0.08
CA GLU A 108 -6.36 1.75 -0.70
C GLU A 108 -6.95 1.11 -1.94
N CYS A 109 -6.30 1.26 -3.08
CA CYS A 109 -6.73 0.75 -4.36
C CYS A 109 -6.06 -0.59 -4.65
N LYS A 110 -6.84 -1.65 -4.83
CA LYS A 110 -6.31 -2.99 -5.13
C LYS A 110 -6.83 -3.50 -6.47
N THR A 111 -5.94 -4.12 -7.22
CA THR A 111 -6.28 -4.95 -8.37
C THR A 111 -5.94 -6.40 -8.05
N ALA A 112 -6.74 -7.32 -8.53
CA ALA A 112 -6.55 -8.75 -8.32
C ALA A 112 -6.76 -9.53 -9.63
N SER A 113 -6.04 -10.63 -9.77
CA SER A 113 -6.28 -11.56 -10.87
C SER A 113 -7.66 -12.21 -10.73
N ALA A 114 -8.34 -12.44 -11.86
CA ALA A 114 -9.59 -13.16 -11.91
C ALA A 114 -9.50 -14.56 -11.25
N TYR A 115 -8.35 -15.21 -11.29
CA TYR A 115 -8.11 -16.49 -10.61
C TYR A 115 -8.25 -16.41 -9.09
N ASN A 116 -8.14 -15.22 -8.52
CA ASN A 116 -8.29 -14.99 -7.08
C ASN A 116 -9.66 -14.43 -6.69
N ALA A 117 -10.63 -14.37 -7.63
CA ALA A 117 -11.95 -13.80 -7.38
C ALA A 117 -12.67 -14.44 -6.18
N ASP A 118 -12.48 -15.75 -5.97
CA ASP A 118 -13.10 -16.47 -4.85
C ASP A 118 -12.67 -15.94 -3.47
N LYS A 119 -11.45 -15.39 -3.36
CA LYS A 119 -10.93 -14.81 -2.11
C LYS A 119 -11.58 -13.47 -1.74
N TRP A 120 -12.33 -12.87 -2.67
CA TRP A 120 -13.01 -11.58 -2.51
C TRP A 120 -14.53 -11.70 -2.49
N LYS A 121 -15.08 -12.92 -2.49
CA LYS A 121 -16.51 -13.15 -2.44
C LYS A 121 -17.11 -12.71 -1.11
N ASP A 122 -18.36 -12.28 -1.15
CA ASP A 122 -19.18 -11.95 0.03
C ASP A 122 -18.54 -10.89 0.95
N GLY A 123 -17.78 -9.98 0.37
CA GLY A 123 -17.08 -8.92 1.12
C GLY A 123 -15.82 -9.40 1.85
N ALA A 124 -15.36 -10.61 1.60
CA ALA A 124 -14.11 -11.10 2.14
C ALA A 124 -12.91 -10.32 1.59
N ILE A 125 -11.93 -10.08 2.45
CA ILE A 125 -10.64 -9.47 2.10
C ILE A 125 -9.54 -10.48 2.42
N PRO A 126 -8.64 -10.80 1.48
CA PRO A 126 -7.50 -11.68 1.76
C PRO A 126 -6.71 -11.20 2.98
N ALA A 127 -6.32 -12.13 3.86
CA ALA A 127 -5.75 -11.80 5.17
C ALA A 127 -4.52 -10.86 5.11
N HIS A 128 -3.67 -11.02 4.10
CA HIS A 128 -2.50 -10.16 3.92
C HIS A 128 -2.83 -8.72 3.48
N TYR A 129 -4.02 -8.48 2.92
CA TYR A 129 -4.54 -7.14 2.68
C TYR A 129 -5.33 -6.60 3.88
N ALA A 130 -6.04 -7.48 4.59
CA ALA A 130 -6.79 -7.07 5.77
C ALA A 130 -5.89 -6.55 6.91
N ILE A 131 -4.67 -7.09 7.03
CA ILE A 131 -3.69 -6.64 8.02
C ILE A 131 -2.96 -5.35 7.60
N GLN A 132 -2.97 -5.01 6.33
CA GLN A 132 -2.38 -3.78 5.80
C GLN A 132 -3.12 -2.55 6.33
#